data_179e303a82b06d322442a6adfaac0349
#
_entry.id   179e303a82b06d322442a6adfaac0349
#
_cell.length_a   1.000
_cell.length_b   1.000
_cell.length_c   1.000
_cell.angle_alpha   90.00
_cell.angle_beta   90.00
_cell.angle_gamma   90.00
#
_symmetry.space_group_name_H-M   'P 1'
#
loop_
_entity.id
_entity.type
_entity.pdbx_description
1 polymer ?
#
loop_
_entity_poly.entity_id
_entity_poly.type
_entity_poly.pdbx_seq_one_letter_code
_entity_poly.pdbx_strand_id
1 'polypeptide(L)'
;KIPEAVLRYLGNHKDLGIHSEMISDGIVDLMKKGVINNRRKTYHKGKTVATFCIGSQKVYDFVDANPHVEFYPSEHINSPVKIAKNDKMVSINSAIEVDLTGQVVSDSIGYQFYSGIGGQVDFIRGASLSKGGKPIIALPSTTRDGKVSRIVSHITEGGGVVTSRGHVSYVVTEFGIASLQGKSIRERALELIKVAHPKFRDKLLANVRKHYWVPEYQESSPSSVPELGTIEMKRFNFANINYMLRPLAPADERKLQEFFYSHNKETLMMRYNHHI
;
A
#
# COMPACT_ATOMS: atom_id res chain seq x y z
N LYS A 1 -11.05 2.44 -9.13
CA LYS A 1 -11.65 3.44 -8.20
C LYS A 1 -10.64 3.90 -7.13
N ILE A 2 -9.90 3.00 -6.45
CA ILE A 2 -8.92 3.40 -5.42
C ILE A 2 -7.73 4.13 -6.03
N PRO A 3 -7.05 3.65 -7.10
CA PRO A 3 -5.97 4.40 -7.73
C PRO A 3 -6.40 5.81 -8.15
N GLU A 4 -7.59 5.96 -8.72
CA GLU A 4 -8.16 7.26 -9.12
C GLU A 4 -8.39 8.19 -7.92
N ALA A 5 -8.81 7.63 -6.78
CA ALA A 5 -8.96 8.41 -5.55
C ALA A 5 -7.60 8.93 -5.04
N VAL A 6 -6.55 8.10 -5.12
CA VAL A 6 -5.19 8.48 -4.71
C VAL A 6 -4.65 9.65 -5.55
N LEU A 7 -4.91 9.67 -6.87
CA LEU A 7 -4.44 10.73 -7.77
C LEU A 7 -4.87 12.13 -7.30
N ARG A 8 -6.04 12.26 -6.67
CA ARG A 8 -6.56 13.53 -6.15
C ARG A 8 -5.69 14.13 -5.04
N TYR A 9 -4.95 13.30 -4.32
CA TYR A 9 -4.07 13.72 -3.21
C TYR A 9 -2.63 13.96 -3.63
N LEU A 10 -2.28 13.70 -4.90
CA LEU A 10 -0.91 13.87 -5.39
C LEU A 10 -0.57 15.30 -5.84
N GLY A 11 -1.52 16.23 -5.79
CA GLY A 11 -1.35 17.60 -6.29
C GLY A 11 -0.17 18.39 -5.69
N ASN A 12 0.27 18.06 -4.48
CA ASN A 12 1.40 18.70 -3.80
C ASN A 12 2.76 18.02 -4.09
N HIS A 13 2.77 16.93 -4.88
CA HIS A 13 4.00 16.26 -5.29
C HIS A 13 4.63 16.95 -6.50
N LYS A 14 5.88 16.63 -6.76
CA LYS A 14 6.65 17.16 -7.90
C LYS A 14 7.39 16.03 -8.60
N ASP A 15 7.59 16.21 -9.90
CA ASP A 15 8.40 15.32 -10.74
C ASP A 15 7.95 13.86 -10.74
N LEU A 16 6.63 13.62 -10.65
CA LEU A 16 6.08 12.28 -10.76
C LEU A 16 6.19 11.75 -12.20
N GLY A 17 6.26 10.43 -12.32
CA GLY A 17 6.25 9.73 -13.60
C GLY A 17 5.23 8.60 -13.62
N ILE A 18 4.71 8.29 -14.82
CA ILE A 18 3.71 7.24 -15.03
C ILE A 18 4.29 6.12 -15.89
N HIS A 19 4.11 4.90 -15.36
CA HIS A 19 4.20 3.63 -16.07
C HIS A 19 3.04 2.78 -15.53
N SER A 20 1.96 2.68 -16.28
CA SER A 20 0.70 2.09 -15.83
C SER A 20 0.05 1.29 -16.96
N GLU A 21 -0.80 0.35 -16.64
CA GLU A 21 -1.62 -0.32 -17.63
C GLU A 21 -2.62 0.65 -18.28
N MET A 22 -3.19 1.54 -17.47
CA MET A 22 -4.27 2.45 -17.91
C MET A 22 -3.96 3.92 -17.58
N ILE A 23 -4.34 4.83 -18.48
CA ILE A 23 -4.41 6.28 -18.26
C ILE A 23 -5.87 6.67 -17.98
N SER A 24 -6.09 7.53 -16.98
CA SER A 24 -7.40 8.06 -16.58
C SER A 24 -7.41 9.59 -16.48
N ASP A 25 -8.59 10.19 -16.27
CA ASP A 25 -8.77 11.64 -16.12
C ASP A 25 -7.83 12.26 -15.07
N GLY A 26 -7.66 11.58 -13.92
CA GLY A 26 -6.81 12.10 -12.85
C GLY A 26 -5.33 12.20 -13.24
N ILE A 27 -4.83 11.30 -14.09
CA ILE A 27 -3.46 11.36 -14.62
C ILE A 27 -3.32 12.59 -15.54
N VAL A 28 -4.29 12.81 -16.43
CA VAL A 28 -4.30 13.97 -17.34
C VAL A 28 -4.31 15.28 -16.56
N ASP A 29 -5.10 15.37 -15.48
CA ASP A 29 -5.15 16.55 -14.62
C ASP A 29 -3.80 16.85 -13.96
N LEU A 30 -3.13 15.83 -13.45
CA LEU A 30 -1.81 15.98 -12.84
C LEU A 30 -0.72 16.30 -13.85
N MET A 31 -0.82 15.81 -15.10
CA MET A 31 0.08 16.19 -16.19
C MET A 31 -0.11 17.66 -16.60
N LYS A 32 -1.35 18.12 -16.75
CA LYS A 32 -1.67 19.53 -17.05
C LYS A 32 -1.17 20.48 -15.95
N LYS A 33 -1.19 20.04 -14.69
CA LYS A 33 -0.65 20.80 -13.55
C LYS A 33 0.89 20.72 -13.43
N GLY A 34 1.58 19.95 -14.27
CA GLY A 34 3.03 19.75 -14.19
C GLY A 34 3.52 18.89 -13.03
N VAL A 35 2.61 18.30 -12.24
CA VAL A 35 2.92 17.36 -11.17
C VAL A 35 3.53 16.07 -11.72
N ILE A 36 2.93 15.55 -12.80
CA ILE A 36 3.48 14.46 -13.60
C ILE A 36 4.18 15.06 -14.82
N ASN A 37 5.49 14.97 -14.86
CA ASN A 37 6.30 15.46 -15.98
C ASN A 37 7.30 14.41 -16.50
N ASN A 38 7.35 13.25 -15.89
CA ASN A 38 8.18 12.09 -16.26
C ASN A 38 9.71 12.36 -16.31
N ARG A 39 10.18 13.52 -15.86
CA ARG A 39 11.60 13.93 -15.96
C ARG A 39 12.53 13.05 -15.14
N ARG A 40 12.03 12.51 -14.01
CA ARG A 40 12.79 11.67 -13.08
C ARG A 40 12.63 10.17 -13.31
N LYS A 41 11.88 9.76 -14.33
CA LYS A 41 11.82 8.33 -14.69
C LYS A 41 13.21 7.85 -15.12
N THR A 42 13.55 6.62 -14.71
CA THR A 42 14.81 5.96 -15.11
C THR A 42 14.62 5.05 -16.32
N TYR A 43 13.37 4.77 -16.69
CA TYR A 43 12.98 4.06 -17.89
C TYR A 43 11.84 4.81 -18.60
N HIS A 44 11.89 4.96 -19.94
CA HIS A 44 11.02 5.84 -20.71
C HIS A 44 10.97 7.27 -20.15
N LYS A 45 12.15 7.88 -19.96
CA LYS A 45 12.29 9.23 -19.42
C LYS A 45 11.56 10.25 -20.29
N GLY A 46 10.78 11.14 -19.65
CA GLY A 46 10.01 12.17 -20.32
C GLY A 46 8.67 11.67 -20.90
N LYS A 47 8.36 10.38 -20.80
CA LYS A 47 7.18 9.75 -21.39
C LYS A 47 6.27 9.14 -20.34
N THR A 48 4.98 9.39 -20.42
CA THR A 48 3.93 8.58 -19.82
C THR A 48 3.72 7.36 -20.71
N VAL A 49 3.84 6.16 -20.15
CA VAL A 49 3.65 4.92 -20.90
C VAL A 49 2.50 4.10 -20.35
N ALA A 50 1.66 3.57 -21.22
CA ALA A 50 0.49 2.77 -20.87
C ALA A 50 0.12 1.76 -21.95
N THR A 51 -0.82 0.86 -21.64
CA THR A 51 -1.41 -0.07 -22.61
C THR A 51 -2.63 0.54 -23.29
N PHE A 52 -3.47 1.25 -22.51
CA PHE A 52 -4.70 1.87 -22.99
C PHE A 52 -5.10 3.07 -22.14
N CYS A 53 -6.14 3.79 -22.55
CA CYS A 53 -6.75 4.85 -21.74
C CYS A 53 -8.26 4.65 -21.66
N ILE A 54 -8.84 5.00 -20.49
CA ILE A 54 -10.28 5.04 -20.25
C ILE A 54 -10.61 6.28 -19.42
N GLY A 55 -11.54 7.08 -19.89
CA GLY A 55 -12.00 8.27 -19.17
C GLY A 55 -13.03 9.04 -19.95
N SER A 56 -13.18 10.31 -19.60
CA SER A 56 -14.01 11.26 -20.36
C SER A 56 -13.35 11.62 -21.69
N GLN A 57 -14.06 12.33 -22.58
CA GLN A 57 -13.52 12.82 -23.85
C GLN A 57 -12.19 13.57 -23.65
N LYS A 58 -12.01 14.25 -22.54
CA LYS A 58 -10.78 14.95 -22.16
C LYS A 58 -9.53 14.06 -22.20
N VAL A 59 -9.63 12.77 -21.82
CA VAL A 59 -8.50 11.83 -21.88
C VAL A 59 -8.13 11.55 -23.32
N TYR A 60 -9.11 11.26 -24.15
CA TYR A 60 -8.91 10.95 -25.57
C TYR A 60 -8.31 12.15 -26.33
N ASP A 61 -8.86 13.35 -26.11
CA ASP A 61 -8.33 14.59 -26.70
C ASP A 61 -6.90 14.90 -26.23
N PHE A 62 -6.57 14.51 -24.98
CA PHE A 62 -5.25 14.76 -24.43
C PHE A 62 -4.18 13.80 -24.98
N VAL A 63 -4.53 12.54 -25.21
CA VAL A 63 -3.56 11.53 -25.69
C VAL A 63 -3.40 11.57 -27.22
N ASP A 64 -4.35 12.17 -27.92
CA ASP A 64 -4.28 12.30 -29.38
C ASP A 64 -3.09 13.16 -29.79
N ALA A 65 -2.26 12.63 -30.68
CA ALA A 65 -1.04 13.25 -31.17
C ALA A 65 -0.11 13.85 -30.09
N ASN A 66 -0.20 13.39 -28.84
CA ASN A 66 0.61 13.89 -27.73
C ASN A 66 1.98 13.20 -27.66
N PRO A 67 3.09 13.91 -27.95
CA PRO A 67 4.42 13.29 -27.96
C PRO A 67 4.93 12.85 -26.58
N HIS A 68 4.25 13.24 -25.48
CA HIS A 68 4.62 12.83 -24.13
C HIS A 68 3.91 11.56 -23.66
N VAL A 69 3.03 10.99 -24.48
CA VAL A 69 2.27 9.76 -24.18
C VAL A 69 2.61 8.69 -25.23
N GLU A 70 2.93 7.50 -24.76
CA GLU A 70 3.22 6.36 -25.62
C GLU A 70 2.41 5.15 -25.16
N PHE A 71 1.77 4.46 -26.11
CA PHE A 71 1.06 3.22 -25.85
C PHE A 71 1.87 2.03 -26.37
N TYR A 72 1.96 0.99 -25.54
CA TYR A 72 2.64 -0.25 -25.86
C TYR A 72 1.75 -1.46 -25.54
N PRO A 73 2.00 -2.60 -26.15
CA PRO A 73 1.31 -3.85 -25.81
C PRO A 73 1.47 -4.20 -24.33
N SER A 74 0.51 -4.93 -23.75
CA SER A 74 0.52 -5.33 -22.35
C SER A 74 1.78 -6.12 -21.97
N GLU A 75 2.30 -6.96 -22.84
CA GLU A 75 3.56 -7.69 -22.67
C GLU A 75 4.78 -6.77 -22.45
N HIS A 76 4.70 -5.52 -22.93
CA HIS A 76 5.72 -4.53 -22.68
C HIS A 76 5.46 -3.78 -21.37
N ILE A 77 4.25 -3.28 -21.17
CA ILE A 77 3.88 -2.44 -20.01
C ILE A 77 3.81 -3.26 -18.73
N ASN A 78 3.22 -4.46 -18.77
CA ASN A 78 3.04 -5.33 -17.60
C ASN A 78 4.25 -6.22 -17.32
N SER A 79 5.36 -6.06 -18.05
CA SER A 79 6.59 -6.82 -17.77
C SER A 79 7.21 -6.41 -16.43
N PRO A 80 7.30 -7.29 -15.43
CA PRO A 80 7.92 -6.97 -14.14
C PRO A 80 9.35 -6.46 -14.27
N VAL A 81 10.10 -6.99 -15.20
CA VAL A 81 11.50 -6.58 -15.47
C VAL A 81 11.54 -5.14 -16.00
N LYS A 82 10.61 -4.75 -16.88
CA LYS A 82 10.54 -3.40 -17.43
C LYS A 82 10.01 -2.40 -16.40
N ILE A 83 8.99 -2.78 -15.63
CA ILE A 83 8.46 -1.99 -14.52
C ILE A 83 9.58 -1.68 -13.51
N ALA A 84 10.38 -2.69 -13.14
CA ALA A 84 11.49 -2.58 -12.19
C ALA A 84 12.61 -1.61 -12.62
N LYS A 85 12.73 -1.30 -13.92
CA LYS A 85 13.68 -0.30 -14.42
C LYS A 85 13.36 1.13 -14.01
N ASN A 86 12.14 1.39 -13.52
CA ASN A 86 11.78 2.67 -12.91
C ASN A 86 12.12 2.63 -11.42
N ASP A 87 13.13 3.39 -10.99
CA ASP A 87 13.47 3.55 -9.58
C ASP A 87 12.29 4.14 -8.80
N LYS A 88 12.12 3.72 -7.54
CA LYS A 88 11.03 4.17 -6.66
C LYS A 88 9.63 3.92 -7.26
N MET A 89 9.48 2.84 -8.01
CA MET A 89 8.19 2.45 -8.57
C MET A 89 7.18 2.19 -7.45
N VAL A 90 6.05 2.91 -7.48
CA VAL A 90 4.93 2.70 -6.57
C VAL A 90 3.80 2.07 -7.38
N SER A 91 3.46 0.82 -7.10
CA SER A 91 2.26 0.20 -7.65
C SER A 91 1.13 0.24 -6.63
N ILE A 92 -0.06 0.68 -7.06
CA ILE A 92 -1.24 0.75 -6.20
C ILE A 92 -2.34 -0.04 -6.87
N ASN A 93 -2.69 -1.18 -6.29
CA ASN A 93 -3.70 -2.09 -6.80
C ASN A 93 -4.81 -2.26 -5.76
N SER A 94 -6.05 -2.38 -6.23
CA SER A 94 -7.18 -2.65 -5.35
C SER A 94 -7.41 -4.14 -5.18
N ALA A 95 -8.05 -4.51 -4.06
CA ALA A 95 -8.44 -5.88 -3.78
C ALA A 95 -9.91 -5.97 -3.35
N ILE A 96 -10.47 -7.16 -3.46
CA ILE A 96 -11.79 -7.51 -2.93
C ILE A 96 -11.64 -7.98 -1.49
N GLU A 97 -10.70 -8.91 -1.23
CA GLU A 97 -10.38 -9.38 0.11
C GLU A 97 -8.90 -9.79 0.23
N VAL A 98 -8.40 -9.77 1.47
CA VAL A 98 -7.05 -10.21 1.83
C VAL A 98 -7.16 -11.11 3.06
N ASP A 99 -6.59 -12.32 3.00
CA ASP A 99 -6.56 -13.22 4.14
C ASP A 99 -5.41 -12.91 5.12
N LEU A 100 -5.47 -13.50 6.33
CA LEU A 100 -4.47 -13.25 7.38
C LEU A 100 -3.06 -13.76 7.06
N THR A 101 -2.88 -14.50 5.97
CA THR A 101 -1.56 -14.87 5.46
C THR A 101 -1.03 -13.85 4.43
N GLY A 102 -1.91 -12.97 3.93
CA GLY A 102 -1.60 -11.97 2.90
C GLY A 102 -1.88 -12.43 1.48
N GLN A 103 -2.70 -13.46 1.26
CA GLN A 103 -3.22 -13.81 -0.05
C GLN A 103 -4.30 -12.81 -0.47
N VAL A 104 -4.32 -12.43 -1.74
CA VAL A 104 -5.19 -11.37 -2.26
C VAL A 104 -6.11 -11.88 -3.34
N VAL A 105 -7.41 -11.65 -3.18
CA VAL A 105 -8.44 -11.84 -4.21
C VAL A 105 -8.85 -10.49 -4.77
N SER A 106 -8.92 -10.38 -6.09
CA SER A 106 -9.20 -9.12 -6.77
C SER A 106 -10.19 -9.21 -7.91
N ASP A 107 -10.46 -10.38 -8.42
CA ASP A 107 -11.25 -10.65 -9.63
C ASP A 107 -12.57 -11.35 -9.37
N SER A 108 -12.78 -11.91 -8.17
CA SER A 108 -13.95 -12.74 -7.85
C SER A 108 -14.46 -12.52 -6.43
N ILE A 109 -15.73 -12.85 -6.18
CA ILE A 109 -16.32 -13.03 -4.85
C ILE A 109 -16.87 -14.45 -4.82
N GLY A 110 -16.19 -15.34 -4.09
CA GLY A 110 -16.46 -16.77 -4.17
C GLY A 110 -16.35 -17.26 -5.62
N TYR A 111 -17.35 -17.99 -6.09
CA TYR A 111 -17.37 -18.52 -7.46
C TYR A 111 -17.79 -17.51 -8.54
N GLN A 112 -18.12 -16.28 -8.15
CA GLN A 112 -18.57 -15.26 -9.12
C GLN A 112 -17.39 -14.35 -9.53
N PHE A 113 -17.01 -14.41 -10.81
CA PHE A 113 -15.99 -13.58 -11.40
C PHE A 113 -16.57 -12.23 -11.85
N TYR A 114 -15.83 -11.15 -11.56
CA TYR A 114 -16.17 -9.76 -11.93
C TYR A 114 -15.23 -9.20 -12.98
N SER A 115 -14.04 -9.77 -13.11
CA SER A 115 -13.02 -9.33 -14.07
C SER A 115 -12.06 -10.47 -14.39
N GLY A 116 -11.15 -10.25 -15.34
CA GLY A 116 -9.93 -11.03 -15.45
C GLY A 116 -8.91 -10.61 -14.40
N ILE A 117 -7.80 -11.36 -14.33
CA ILE A 117 -6.70 -11.13 -13.39
C ILE A 117 -6.04 -9.75 -13.62
N GLY A 118 -5.90 -9.31 -14.88
CA GLY A 118 -5.18 -8.09 -15.25
C GLY A 118 -3.70 -8.12 -14.88
N GLY A 119 -3.08 -6.93 -14.82
CA GLY A 119 -1.65 -6.76 -14.54
C GLY A 119 -1.27 -6.63 -13.07
N GLN A 120 -2.18 -6.92 -12.11
CA GLN A 120 -1.90 -6.69 -10.69
C GLN A 120 -0.61 -7.37 -10.21
N VAL A 121 -0.44 -8.66 -10.51
CA VAL A 121 0.75 -9.43 -10.10
C VAL A 121 2.03 -8.85 -10.72
N ASP A 122 1.95 -8.46 -11.99
CA ASP A 122 3.09 -7.92 -12.73
C ASP A 122 3.58 -6.62 -12.12
N PHE A 123 2.65 -5.68 -11.83
CA PHE A 123 2.98 -4.40 -11.20
C PHE A 123 3.46 -4.56 -9.76
N ILE A 124 2.84 -5.43 -8.96
CA ILE A 124 3.29 -5.73 -7.60
C ILE A 124 4.70 -6.29 -7.62
N ARG A 125 4.97 -7.28 -8.48
CA ARG A 125 6.30 -7.88 -8.63
C ARG A 125 7.32 -6.88 -9.17
N GLY A 126 6.97 -6.12 -10.21
CA GLY A 126 7.85 -5.12 -10.79
C GLY A 126 8.23 -4.02 -9.78
N ALA A 127 7.26 -3.53 -8.99
CA ALA A 127 7.52 -2.55 -7.95
C ALA A 127 8.37 -3.14 -6.81
N SER A 128 8.20 -4.43 -6.46
CA SER A 128 9.04 -5.07 -5.43
C SER A 128 10.50 -5.24 -5.87
N LEU A 129 10.74 -5.41 -7.16
CA LEU A 129 12.09 -5.51 -7.75
C LEU A 129 12.73 -4.13 -8.01
N SER A 130 11.94 -3.07 -8.05
CA SER A 130 12.41 -1.71 -8.28
C SER A 130 13.24 -1.20 -7.10
N LYS A 131 14.33 -0.52 -7.36
CA LYS A 131 15.15 0.11 -6.33
C LYS A 131 14.34 1.16 -5.57
N GLY A 132 14.04 0.88 -4.29
CA GLY A 132 13.20 1.73 -3.45
C GLY A 132 11.71 1.70 -3.83
N GLY A 133 11.27 0.67 -4.55
CA GLY A 133 9.88 0.50 -4.96
C GLY A 133 8.95 0.13 -3.81
N LYS A 134 7.65 0.35 -4.01
CA LYS A 134 6.61 0.08 -3.01
C LYS A 134 5.40 -0.57 -3.67
N PRO A 135 5.27 -1.89 -3.59
CA PRO A 135 4.08 -2.61 -4.04
C PRO A 135 2.97 -2.53 -2.99
N ILE A 136 1.86 -1.90 -3.33
CA ILE A 136 0.76 -1.61 -2.41
C ILE A 136 -0.53 -2.28 -2.91
N ILE A 137 -1.17 -3.03 -2.01
CA ILE A 137 -2.55 -3.47 -2.12
C ILE A 137 -3.40 -2.55 -1.23
N ALA A 138 -4.41 -1.90 -1.78
CA ALA A 138 -5.27 -1.00 -1.04
C ALA A 138 -6.74 -1.40 -1.18
N LEU A 139 -7.46 -1.46 -0.05
CA LEU A 139 -8.86 -1.83 -0.01
C LEU A 139 -9.56 -1.17 1.19
N PRO A 140 -10.88 -0.89 1.11
CA PRO A 140 -11.65 -0.58 2.31
C PRO A 140 -11.63 -1.79 3.23
N SER A 141 -11.58 -1.60 4.54
CA SER A 141 -11.57 -2.71 5.50
C SER A 141 -12.88 -3.51 5.54
N THR A 142 -13.98 -2.92 5.03
CA THR A 142 -15.30 -3.55 4.97
C THR A 142 -15.99 -3.36 3.62
N THR A 143 -17.08 -4.09 3.41
CA THR A 143 -18.06 -3.78 2.37
C THR A 143 -18.71 -2.42 2.62
N ARG A 144 -19.34 -1.83 1.59
CA ARG A 144 -19.93 -0.48 1.66
C ARG A 144 -20.99 -0.32 2.77
N ASP A 145 -21.71 -1.39 3.09
CA ASP A 145 -22.69 -1.43 4.17
C ASP A 145 -22.09 -1.73 5.55
N GLY A 146 -20.76 -1.90 5.63
CA GLY A 146 -20.03 -2.19 6.85
C GLY A 146 -20.28 -3.57 7.45
N LYS A 147 -20.99 -4.46 6.76
CA LYS A 147 -21.41 -5.76 7.33
C LYS A 147 -20.36 -6.85 7.23
N VAL A 148 -19.53 -6.82 6.20
CA VAL A 148 -18.53 -7.86 5.91
C VAL A 148 -17.14 -7.26 5.95
N SER A 149 -16.21 -7.94 6.66
CA SER A 149 -14.79 -7.59 6.63
C SER A 149 -14.16 -7.99 5.31
N ARG A 150 -13.27 -7.16 4.79
CA ARG A 150 -12.43 -7.48 3.62
C ARG A 150 -11.04 -7.98 4.01
N ILE A 151 -10.67 -7.85 5.29
CA ILE A 151 -9.58 -8.61 5.88
C ILE A 151 -10.23 -9.85 6.48
N VAL A 152 -9.90 -11.02 5.95
CA VAL A 152 -10.60 -12.28 6.25
C VAL A 152 -9.63 -13.30 6.85
N SER A 153 -10.14 -14.26 7.62
CA SER A 153 -9.31 -15.33 8.21
C SER A 153 -8.68 -16.23 7.15
N HIS A 154 -9.42 -16.51 6.10
CA HIS A 154 -9.02 -17.26 4.90
C HIS A 154 -9.86 -16.78 3.72
N ILE A 155 -9.32 -16.95 2.52
CA ILE A 155 -10.04 -16.60 1.28
C ILE A 155 -11.39 -17.25 1.26
N THR A 156 -12.42 -16.50 0.82
CA THR A 156 -13.78 -17.02 0.61
C THR A 156 -13.73 -18.20 -0.36
N GLU A 157 -14.45 -19.28 -0.02
CA GLU A 157 -14.49 -20.48 -0.85
C GLU A 157 -14.87 -20.15 -2.30
N GLY A 158 -14.12 -20.70 -3.25
CA GLY A 158 -14.25 -20.39 -4.69
C GLY A 158 -13.53 -19.13 -5.14
N GLY A 159 -13.00 -18.31 -4.23
CA GLY A 159 -12.22 -17.12 -4.56
C GLY A 159 -10.84 -17.46 -5.11
N GLY A 160 -10.46 -16.79 -6.21
CA GLY A 160 -9.16 -16.96 -6.84
C GLY A 160 -8.08 -16.08 -6.20
N VAL A 161 -6.91 -16.65 -5.90
CA VAL A 161 -5.75 -15.86 -5.42
C VAL A 161 -5.06 -15.20 -6.59
N VAL A 162 -5.32 -13.90 -6.80
CA VAL A 162 -4.66 -13.11 -7.87
C VAL A 162 -3.22 -12.79 -7.49
N THR A 163 -2.97 -12.39 -6.24
CA THR A 163 -1.61 -12.14 -5.76
C THR A 163 -1.32 -13.01 -4.55
N SER A 164 -0.30 -13.89 -4.69
CA SER A 164 0.07 -14.79 -3.61
C SER A 164 0.76 -14.05 -2.46
N ARG A 165 0.71 -14.65 -1.26
CA ARG A 165 1.36 -14.10 -0.05
C ARG A 165 2.85 -13.79 -0.21
N GLY A 166 3.53 -14.47 -1.13
CA GLY A 166 4.96 -14.27 -1.39
C GLY A 166 5.29 -12.94 -2.09
N HIS A 167 4.31 -12.30 -2.72
CA HIS A 167 4.50 -11.04 -3.45
C HIS A 167 3.92 -9.82 -2.75
N VAL A 168 3.04 -10.01 -1.75
CA VAL A 168 2.37 -8.90 -1.05
C VAL A 168 3.27 -8.33 0.04
N SER A 169 3.64 -7.05 -0.11
CA SER A 169 4.49 -6.33 0.84
C SER A 169 3.70 -5.38 1.73
N TYR A 170 2.82 -4.57 1.14
CA TYR A 170 2.02 -3.59 1.88
C TYR A 170 0.54 -3.79 1.60
N VAL A 171 -0.26 -3.82 2.68
CA VAL A 171 -1.73 -3.78 2.63
C VAL A 171 -2.20 -2.53 3.35
N VAL A 172 -3.00 -1.71 2.67
CA VAL A 172 -3.48 -0.41 3.17
C VAL A 172 -4.99 -0.41 3.27
N THR A 173 -5.49 0.00 4.42
CA THR A 173 -6.91 0.31 4.65
C THR A 173 -7.04 1.69 5.28
N GLU A 174 -8.26 2.14 5.55
CA GLU A 174 -8.53 3.35 6.31
C GLU A 174 -7.99 3.31 7.75
N PHE A 175 -7.63 2.11 8.26
CA PHE A 175 -7.09 1.92 9.61
C PHE A 175 -5.56 1.82 9.65
N GLY A 176 -4.88 1.99 8.53
CA GLY A 176 -3.43 2.06 8.49
C GLY A 176 -2.77 1.19 7.43
N ILE A 177 -1.50 0.89 7.65
CA ILE A 177 -0.63 0.15 6.74
C ILE A 177 -0.11 -1.09 7.45
N ALA A 178 -0.38 -2.26 6.89
CA ALA A 178 0.25 -3.52 7.26
C ALA A 178 1.49 -3.75 6.38
N SER A 179 2.65 -3.92 6.99
CA SER A 179 3.89 -4.29 6.32
C SER A 179 4.10 -5.80 6.47
N LEU A 180 4.13 -6.54 5.37
CA LEU A 180 4.13 -8.01 5.39
C LEU A 180 5.44 -8.63 4.94
N GLN A 181 6.30 -7.87 4.26
CA GLN A 181 7.57 -8.39 3.75
C GLN A 181 8.52 -8.77 4.89
N GLY A 182 9.14 -9.95 4.79
CA GLY A 182 10.07 -10.46 5.79
C GLY A 182 9.43 -10.94 7.10
N LYS A 183 8.09 -10.95 7.19
CA LYS A 183 7.35 -11.36 8.39
C LYS A 183 6.88 -12.82 8.32
N SER A 184 6.92 -13.48 9.46
CA SER A 184 6.33 -14.81 9.67
C SER A 184 4.80 -14.76 9.50
N ILE A 185 4.15 -15.92 9.34
CA ILE A 185 2.67 -15.99 9.24
C ILE A 185 2.00 -15.38 10.47
N ARG A 186 2.55 -15.61 11.66
CA ARG A 186 2.08 -14.99 12.91
C ARG A 186 2.10 -13.46 12.83
N GLU A 187 3.24 -12.90 12.48
CA GLU A 187 3.42 -11.44 12.39
C GLU A 187 2.54 -10.84 11.30
N ARG A 188 2.42 -11.52 10.14
CA ARG A 188 1.53 -11.10 9.06
C ARG A 188 0.08 -11.04 9.51
N ALA A 189 -0.39 -12.07 10.21
CA ALA A 189 -1.75 -12.11 10.73
C ALA A 189 -2.01 -10.95 11.72
N LEU A 190 -1.09 -10.67 12.63
CA LEU A 190 -1.21 -9.57 13.57
C LEU A 190 -1.20 -8.20 12.87
N GLU A 191 -0.34 -8.00 11.87
CA GLU A 191 -0.33 -6.77 11.06
C GLU A 191 -1.65 -6.56 10.32
N LEU A 192 -2.21 -7.60 9.71
CA LEU A 192 -3.47 -7.53 8.98
C LEU A 192 -4.66 -7.30 9.91
N ILE A 193 -4.65 -7.90 11.12
CA ILE A 193 -5.67 -7.63 12.14
C ILE A 193 -5.66 -6.15 12.56
N LYS A 194 -4.49 -5.51 12.68
CA LYS A 194 -4.38 -4.08 13.03
C LYS A 194 -5.08 -3.18 12.00
N VAL A 195 -5.02 -3.53 10.74
CA VAL A 195 -5.63 -2.74 9.65
C VAL A 195 -7.04 -3.19 9.29
N ALA A 196 -7.56 -4.24 9.92
CA ALA A 196 -8.96 -4.63 9.82
C ALA A 196 -9.85 -3.64 10.58
N HIS A 197 -11.13 -3.56 10.18
CA HIS A 197 -12.12 -2.75 10.90
C HIS A 197 -12.23 -3.23 12.36
N PRO A 198 -12.23 -2.34 13.36
CA PRO A 198 -12.18 -2.69 14.78
C PRO A 198 -13.18 -3.76 15.20
N LYS A 199 -14.43 -3.66 14.73
CA LYS A 199 -15.51 -4.61 15.08
C LYS A 199 -15.25 -6.06 14.68
N PHE A 200 -14.27 -6.33 13.79
CA PHE A 200 -13.95 -7.68 13.33
C PHE A 200 -12.63 -8.22 13.91
N ARG A 201 -11.83 -7.39 14.58
CA ARG A 201 -10.48 -7.77 15.05
C ARG A 201 -10.51 -8.93 16.03
N ASP A 202 -11.42 -8.92 17.01
CA ASP A 202 -11.52 -9.99 18.01
C ASP A 202 -11.91 -11.32 17.38
N LYS A 203 -12.81 -11.31 16.40
CA LYS A 203 -13.18 -12.52 15.63
C LYS A 203 -11.99 -13.05 14.82
N LEU A 204 -11.23 -12.17 14.20
CA LEU A 204 -10.02 -12.54 13.44
C LEU A 204 -8.96 -13.10 14.37
N LEU A 205 -8.74 -12.46 15.54
CA LEU A 205 -7.79 -12.92 16.54
C LEU A 205 -8.18 -14.29 17.13
N ALA A 206 -9.46 -14.50 17.44
CA ALA A 206 -9.97 -15.80 17.88
C ALA A 206 -9.70 -16.90 16.85
N ASN A 207 -9.80 -16.60 15.56
CA ASN A 207 -9.47 -17.56 14.50
C ASN A 207 -7.98 -17.94 14.51
N VAL A 208 -7.05 -16.97 14.61
CA VAL A 208 -5.61 -17.29 14.63
C VAL A 208 -5.19 -18.02 15.90
N ARG A 209 -5.84 -17.76 17.05
CA ARG A 209 -5.65 -18.55 18.28
C ARG A 209 -6.08 -20.00 18.08
N LYS A 210 -7.27 -20.23 17.50
CA LYS A 210 -7.78 -21.58 17.20
C LYS A 210 -6.82 -22.39 16.34
N HIS A 211 -6.06 -21.75 15.47
CA HIS A 211 -5.06 -22.40 14.60
C HIS A 211 -3.64 -22.39 15.19
N TYR A 212 -3.48 -21.99 16.46
CA TYR A 212 -2.19 -21.94 17.16
C TYR A 212 -1.12 -21.06 16.49
N TRP A 213 -1.54 -20.08 15.68
CA TRP A 213 -0.60 -19.12 15.07
C TRP A 213 -0.12 -18.09 16.08
N VAL A 214 -0.94 -17.80 17.10
CA VAL A 214 -0.61 -16.95 18.24
C VAL A 214 -0.99 -17.64 19.54
N PRO A 215 -0.30 -17.35 20.67
CA PRO A 215 -0.68 -17.88 21.96
C PRO A 215 -2.03 -17.32 22.45
N GLU A 216 -2.67 -18.02 23.38
CA GLU A 216 -3.99 -17.63 23.91
C GLU A 216 -4.00 -16.25 24.58
N TYR A 217 -2.89 -15.87 25.22
CA TYR A 217 -2.73 -14.57 25.89
C TYR A 217 -2.51 -13.40 24.93
N GLN A 218 -2.34 -13.64 23.62
CA GLN A 218 -2.17 -12.58 22.65
C GLN A 218 -3.45 -11.74 22.57
N GLU A 219 -3.39 -10.48 22.94
CA GLU A 219 -4.49 -9.53 22.80
C GLU A 219 -4.50 -8.89 21.41
N SER A 220 -5.69 -8.45 20.98
CA SER A 220 -5.80 -7.55 19.85
C SER A 220 -5.12 -6.25 20.24
N SER A 221 -4.15 -5.79 19.45
CA SER A 221 -3.59 -4.46 19.69
C SER A 221 -4.73 -3.45 19.73
N PRO A 222 -4.84 -2.62 20.76
CA PRO A 222 -5.77 -1.51 20.72
C PRO A 222 -5.54 -0.77 19.41
N SER A 223 -6.60 -0.22 18.82
CA SER A 223 -6.49 0.61 17.62
C SER A 223 -5.58 1.79 17.95
N SER A 224 -4.29 1.61 17.71
CA SER A 224 -3.27 2.66 17.92
C SER A 224 -3.21 3.65 16.77
N VAL A 225 -4.21 3.64 15.89
CA VAL A 225 -4.46 4.77 15.01
C VAL A 225 -5.56 5.56 15.69
N PRO A 226 -5.23 6.68 16.35
CA PRO A 226 -6.24 7.67 16.70
C PRO A 226 -7.01 7.99 15.41
N GLU A 227 -8.32 8.15 15.51
CA GLU A 227 -9.08 8.70 14.39
C GLU A 227 -8.28 9.85 13.80
N LEU A 228 -8.03 9.84 12.51
CA LEU A 228 -7.16 10.81 11.81
C LEU A 228 -7.53 12.28 12.03
N GLY A 229 -8.51 12.58 12.89
CA GLY A 229 -9.00 13.90 13.26
C GLY A 229 -8.58 14.41 14.63
N THR A 230 -7.97 13.61 15.51
CA THR A 230 -7.73 14.00 16.91
C THR A 230 -6.27 14.15 17.33
N ILE A 231 -5.33 14.04 16.38
CA ILE A 231 -3.90 14.15 16.71
C ILE A 231 -3.48 15.62 16.63
N GLU A 232 -3.53 16.33 17.75
CA GLU A 232 -2.91 17.65 17.86
C GLU A 232 -1.40 17.56 17.72
N MET A 233 -0.87 18.06 16.63
CA MET A 233 0.56 18.31 16.47
C MET A 233 0.90 19.58 17.27
N LYS A 234 1.70 19.44 18.33
CA LYS A 234 2.19 20.58 19.10
C LYS A 234 3.55 21.03 18.59
N ARG A 235 3.66 22.30 18.27
CA ARG A 235 4.97 22.93 17.93
C ARG A 235 5.42 23.76 19.12
N PHE A 236 6.69 23.64 19.47
CA PHE A 236 7.32 24.46 20.49
C PHE A 236 8.75 24.79 20.12
N ASN A 237 9.25 25.93 20.64
CA ASN A 237 10.63 26.32 20.50
C ASN A 237 11.34 26.09 21.83
N PHE A 238 12.48 25.43 21.81
CA PHE A 238 13.36 25.28 22.96
C PHE A 238 14.81 25.47 22.52
N ALA A 239 15.56 26.32 23.23
CA ALA A 239 16.94 26.66 22.92
C ALA A 239 17.16 27.08 21.44
N ASN A 240 16.25 27.91 20.89
CA ASN A 240 16.22 28.36 19.49
C ASN A 240 16.06 27.27 18.43
N ILE A 241 15.64 26.05 18.83
CA ILE A 241 15.31 24.97 17.93
C ILE A 241 13.80 24.76 17.92
N ASN A 242 13.22 24.69 16.75
CA ASN A 242 11.79 24.39 16.58
C ASN A 242 11.57 22.89 16.64
N TYR A 243 10.78 22.45 17.60
CA TYR A 243 10.38 21.06 17.78
C TYR A 243 8.92 20.87 17.36
N MET A 244 8.63 19.68 16.84
CA MET A 244 7.27 19.22 16.58
C MET A 244 7.00 17.92 17.35
N LEU A 245 6.08 17.98 18.29
CA LEU A 245 5.59 16.81 19.00
C LEU A 245 4.36 16.28 18.26
N ARG A 246 4.40 15.01 17.88
CA ARG A 246 3.30 14.30 17.25
C ARG A 246 3.30 12.84 17.68
N PRO A 247 2.18 12.16 17.62
CA PRO A 247 2.15 10.70 17.80
C PRO A 247 3.02 9.99 16.77
N LEU A 248 3.52 8.83 17.18
CA LEU A 248 4.29 7.95 16.30
C LEU A 248 3.40 7.43 15.17
N ALA A 249 3.93 7.47 13.97
CA ALA A 249 3.31 6.87 12.80
C ALA A 249 4.06 5.60 12.38
N PRO A 250 3.43 4.65 11.65
CA PRO A 250 4.12 3.47 11.13
C PRO A 250 5.38 3.80 10.31
N ALA A 251 5.40 4.95 9.64
CA ALA A 251 6.56 5.44 8.90
C ALA A 251 7.77 5.80 9.80
N ASP A 252 7.58 5.87 11.11
CA ASP A 252 8.64 6.18 12.06
C ASP A 252 9.38 4.94 12.57
N GLU A 253 8.92 3.74 12.23
CA GLU A 253 9.50 2.47 12.71
C GLU A 253 11.01 2.43 12.55
N ARG A 254 11.52 2.77 11.37
CA ARG A 254 12.96 2.79 11.11
C ARG A 254 13.70 3.80 11.99
N LYS A 255 13.14 4.99 12.17
CA LYS A 255 13.75 6.04 13.02
C LYS A 255 13.76 5.63 14.48
N LEU A 256 12.72 4.92 14.94
CA LEU A 256 12.67 4.36 16.29
C LEU A 256 13.71 3.26 16.49
N GLN A 257 13.89 2.39 15.50
CA GLN A 257 14.94 1.37 15.53
C GLN A 257 16.33 2.02 15.55
N GLU A 258 16.59 2.98 14.65
CA GLU A 258 17.85 3.72 14.62
C GLU A 258 18.12 4.46 15.96
N PHE A 259 17.07 5.06 16.52
CA PHE A 259 17.16 5.70 17.84
C PHE A 259 17.47 4.67 18.95
N PHE A 260 16.82 3.51 18.97
CA PHE A 260 17.07 2.45 19.93
C PHE A 260 18.51 1.94 19.83
N TYR A 261 19.00 1.65 18.64
CA TYR A 261 20.36 1.16 18.43
C TYR A 261 21.45 2.23 18.64
N SER A 262 21.09 3.51 18.67
CA SER A 262 22.02 4.59 19.00
C SER A 262 22.33 4.70 20.51
N HIS A 263 21.57 4.00 21.37
CA HIS A 263 21.78 4.03 22.81
C HIS A 263 23.04 3.26 23.20
N ASN A 264 23.79 3.81 24.14
CA ASN A 264 24.90 3.08 24.75
C ASN A 264 24.39 2.02 25.75
N LYS A 265 25.27 1.10 26.14
CA LYS A 265 24.90 0.00 27.05
C LYS A 265 24.31 0.47 28.38
N GLU A 266 24.83 1.58 28.93
CA GLU A 266 24.36 2.16 30.19
C GLU A 266 22.92 2.68 30.06
N THR A 267 22.61 3.37 28.99
CA THR A 267 21.25 3.86 28.68
C THR A 267 20.27 2.71 28.49
N LEU A 268 20.69 1.63 27.82
CA LEU A 268 19.87 0.43 27.64
C LEU A 268 19.57 -0.27 28.98
N MET A 269 20.59 -0.40 29.83
CA MET A 269 20.43 -0.95 31.20
C MET A 269 19.47 -0.13 32.04
N MET A 270 19.62 1.21 32.06
CA MET A 270 18.75 2.08 32.85
C MET A 270 17.29 2.08 32.37
N ARG A 271 17.03 1.95 31.08
CA ARG A 271 15.67 2.01 30.51
C ARG A 271 14.96 0.68 30.50
N TYR A 272 15.65 -0.40 30.24
CA TYR A 272 15.03 -1.69 29.94
C TYR A 272 15.37 -2.78 30.96
N ASN A 273 16.26 -2.49 31.87
CA ASN A 273 16.72 -3.41 32.94
C ASN A 273 17.18 -4.78 32.39
N HIS A 274 17.77 -4.77 31.19
CA HIS A 274 18.22 -5.94 30.46
C HIS A 274 19.56 -5.69 29.76
N HIS A 275 20.44 -6.71 29.83
CA HIS A 275 21.56 -6.83 28.89
C HIS A 275 21.00 -7.40 27.56
N ILE A 276 21.10 -6.64 26.49
CA ILE A 276 20.83 -7.11 25.12
C ILE A 276 22.16 -7.54 24.50
#